data_1de9d5bf6f6e63c0b229c49272514a7e
#
_entry.id   1de9d5bf6f6e63c0b229c49272514a7e
#
_cell.length_a   1.000
_cell.length_b   1.000
_cell.length_c   1.000
_cell.angle_alpha   90.00
_cell.angle_beta   90.00
_cell.angle_gamma   90.00
#
_symmetry.space_group_name_H-M   'P 1'
#
loop_
_entity.id
_entity.type
_entity.pdbx_description
1 polymer ?
#
loop_
_entity_poly.entity_id
_entity_poly.type
_entity_poly.pdbx_seq_one_letter_code
_entity_poly.pdbx_strand_id
1 'polypeptide(L)'
;MAVPTLGNPQNTIEILKKYNFTFQKKYGQNFLIDIHVLDKIIRAAEITKDDFVLEIGPGIGTMTQYLAQAAGKVAAVEIDKALIPILEDTLSEYDNVMVINEDVLKLDIPKLVNEENGGKPVKVVANLPYYITTPIIMGLFEKHVPMESITVMVQKEVADRMQVGPGTKDYGALSLAVQYYAEPYIVANVPPNCFMPRPKVGSAVIRLTSHEKPPVQVEDERLMFRIIRASFNQRRKTLANGLNNAADLNIPKEVIVESIKELGKGPSVRGEALTLEEFAKLSNRIDEKLKGEML
;
A
#
# COMPACT_ATOMS: atom_id res chain seq x y z
N MET A 1 -20.02 -28.68 -12.58
CA MET A 1 -19.88 -28.83 -11.11
C MET A 1 -19.70 -27.43 -10.57
N ALA A 2 -20.39 -27.07 -9.47
CA ALA A 2 -20.23 -25.73 -8.88
C ALA A 2 -18.78 -25.48 -8.46
N VAL A 3 -18.31 -24.24 -8.66
CA VAL A 3 -16.97 -23.83 -8.26
C VAL A 3 -16.83 -23.89 -6.74
N PRO A 4 -15.81 -24.57 -6.19
CA PRO A 4 -15.67 -24.71 -4.75
C PRO A 4 -15.31 -23.38 -4.08
N THR A 5 -15.91 -23.09 -2.92
CA THR A 5 -15.57 -21.93 -2.11
C THR A 5 -14.18 -22.10 -1.49
N LEU A 6 -13.22 -21.27 -1.90
CA LEU A 6 -11.80 -21.45 -1.59
C LEU A 6 -11.39 -21.00 -0.17
N GLY A 7 -12.23 -20.29 0.57
CA GLY A 7 -11.98 -19.98 1.98
C GLY A 7 -11.87 -21.19 2.91
N ASN A 8 -12.27 -22.38 2.42
CA ASN A 8 -12.10 -23.67 3.10
C ASN A 8 -10.73 -24.28 2.76
N PRO A 9 -9.89 -24.65 3.77
CA PRO A 9 -8.57 -25.24 3.55
C PRO A 9 -8.58 -26.49 2.64
N GLN A 10 -9.60 -27.32 2.75
CA GLN A 10 -9.71 -28.56 1.98
C GLN A 10 -9.89 -28.26 0.49
N ASN A 11 -10.79 -27.35 0.14
CA ASN A 11 -11.01 -26.93 -1.24
C ASN A 11 -9.75 -26.30 -1.86
N THR A 12 -9.04 -25.49 -1.08
CA THR A 12 -7.74 -24.93 -1.48
C THR A 12 -6.72 -26.03 -1.80
N ILE A 13 -6.61 -27.05 -0.94
CA ILE A 13 -5.70 -28.20 -1.16
C ILE A 13 -6.09 -28.98 -2.43
N GLU A 14 -7.37 -29.22 -2.66
CA GLU A 14 -7.88 -29.93 -3.83
C GLU A 14 -7.54 -29.17 -5.13
N ILE A 15 -7.77 -27.87 -5.18
CA ILE A 15 -7.40 -27.03 -6.33
C ILE A 15 -5.88 -27.07 -6.58
N LEU A 16 -5.07 -26.87 -5.54
CA LEU A 16 -3.61 -26.93 -5.68
C LEU A 16 -3.12 -28.28 -6.19
N LYS A 17 -3.72 -29.38 -5.74
CA LYS A 17 -3.43 -30.73 -6.23
C LYS A 17 -3.89 -30.94 -7.67
N LYS A 18 -5.10 -30.49 -8.04
CA LYS A 18 -5.63 -30.57 -9.41
C LYS A 18 -4.66 -29.99 -10.44
N TYR A 19 -4.02 -28.88 -10.10
CA TYR A 19 -3.08 -28.19 -10.99
C TYR A 19 -1.61 -28.54 -10.73
N ASN A 20 -1.29 -29.51 -9.85
CA ASN A 20 0.09 -29.80 -9.42
C ASN A 20 0.88 -28.54 -9.07
N PHE A 21 0.19 -27.58 -8.42
CA PHE A 21 0.76 -26.27 -8.16
C PHE A 21 1.90 -26.33 -7.14
N THR A 22 3.00 -25.65 -7.47
CA THR A 22 4.16 -25.52 -6.58
C THR A 22 4.36 -24.05 -6.19
N PHE A 23 4.36 -23.77 -4.89
CA PHE A 23 4.55 -22.42 -4.36
C PHE A 23 5.86 -21.80 -4.81
N GLN A 24 5.79 -20.60 -5.35
CA GLN A 24 6.94 -19.87 -5.85
C GLN A 24 7.46 -18.92 -4.77
N LYS A 25 8.60 -19.26 -4.15
CA LYS A 25 9.22 -18.43 -3.09
C LYS A 25 9.49 -16.99 -3.52
N LYS A 26 9.82 -16.77 -4.80
CA LYS A 26 10.09 -15.43 -5.35
C LYS A 26 8.90 -14.48 -5.28
N TYR A 27 7.67 -15.01 -5.26
CA TYR A 27 6.44 -14.23 -5.16
C TYR A 27 5.89 -14.14 -3.73
N GLY A 28 6.53 -14.78 -2.75
CA GLY A 28 6.10 -14.72 -1.34
C GLY A 28 4.67 -15.23 -1.11
N GLN A 29 4.23 -16.21 -1.88
CA GLN A 29 2.85 -16.73 -1.88
C GLN A 29 2.47 -17.34 -0.52
N ASN A 30 1.44 -16.76 0.12
CA ASN A 30 0.79 -17.26 1.33
C ASN A 30 -0.72 -17.09 1.12
N PHE A 31 -1.41 -18.16 0.73
CA PHE A 31 -2.84 -18.10 0.45
C PHE A 31 -3.64 -18.11 1.74
N LEU A 32 -4.59 -17.19 1.85
CA LEU A 32 -5.50 -17.11 2.98
C LEU A 32 -6.51 -18.29 2.90
N ILE A 33 -6.66 -19.01 4.02
CA ILE A 33 -7.51 -20.20 4.14
C ILE A 33 -8.45 -20.11 5.35
N ASP A 34 -8.89 -18.91 5.70
CA ASP A 34 -9.74 -18.65 6.86
C ASP A 34 -10.92 -17.75 6.46
N ILE A 35 -12.11 -18.31 6.46
CA ILE A 35 -13.36 -17.64 6.07
C ILE A 35 -13.66 -16.44 6.97
N HIS A 36 -13.39 -16.55 8.28
CA HIS A 36 -13.66 -15.46 9.21
C HIS A 36 -12.75 -14.24 8.96
N VAL A 37 -11.53 -14.49 8.50
CA VAL A 37 -10.63 -13.39 8.11
C VAL A 37 -11.11 -12.75 6.80
N LEU A 38 -11.53 -13.56 5.82
CA LEU A 38 -12.12 -13.07 4.56
C LEU A 38 -13.33 -12.19 4.82
N ASP A 39 -14.27 -12.66 5.66
CA ASP A 39 -15.45 -11.88 6.03
C ASP A 39 -15.10 -10.54 6.70
N LYS A 40 -14.08 -10.52 7.55
CA LYS A 40 -13.59 -9.26 8.17
C LYS A 40 -13.03 -8.30 7.13
N ILE A 41 -12.27 -8.79 6.15
CA ILE A 41 -11.72 -7.98 5.06
C ILE A 41 -12.86 -7.35 4.25
N ILE A 42 -13.81 -8.17 3.79
CA ILE A 42 -14.93 -7.71 2.97
C ILE A 42 -15.77 -6.66 3.69
N ARG A 43 -16.12 -6.92 4.96
CA ARG A 43 -16.87 -5.96 5.79
C ARG A 43 -16.09 -4.66 6.00
N ALA A 44 -14.79 -4.76 6.30
CA ALA A 44 -13.96 -3.57 6.52
C ALA A 44 -13.74 -2.76 5.24
N ALA A 45 -13.73 -3.39 4.08
CA ALA A 45 -13.62 -2.71 2.80
C ALA A 45 -14.93 -1.99 2.39
N GLU A 46 -16.06 -2.25 3.10
CA GLU A 46 -17.37 -1.62 2.85
C GLU A 46 -17.80 -1.68 1.38
N ILE A 47 -17.58 -2.84 0.74
CA ILE A 47 -17.83 -3.04 -0.69
C ILE A 47 -19.34 -3.17 -0.95
N THR A 48 -19.80 -2.50 -1.98
CA THR A 48 -21.17 -2.53 -2.48
C THR A 48 -21.23 -2.92 -3.96
N LYS A 49 -22.44 -3.16 -4.48
CA LYS A 49 -22.65 -3.47 -5.89
C LYS A 49 -22.37 -2.30 -6.87
N ASP A 50 -22.18 -1.11 -6.34
CA ASP A 50 -21.81 0.06 -7.14
C ASP A 50 -20.28 0.23 -7.26
N ASP A 51 -19.50 -0.56 -6.51
CA ASP A 51 -18.06 -0.42 -6.43
C ASP A 51 -17.32 -1.17 -7.54
N PHE A 52 -16.27 -0.53 -8.04
CA PHE A 52 -15.19 -1.18 -8.77
C PHE A 52 -14.04 -1.47 -7.80
N VAL A 53 -13.66 -2.74 -7.70
CA VAL A 53 -12.60 -3.20 -6.81
C VAL A 53 -11.37 -3.60 -7.61
N LEU A 54 -10.21 -3.07 -7.21
CA LEU A 54 -8.91 -3.52 -7.67
C LEU A 54 -8.32 -4.50 -6.66
N GLU A 55 -8.20 -5.77 -7.03
CA GLU A 55 -7.50 -6.78 -6.24
C GLU A 55 -6.06 -6.95 -6.74
N ILE A 56 -5.09 -6.91 -5.83
CA ILE A 56 -3.67 -7.10 -6.13
C ILE A 56 -3.21 -8.45 -5.56
N GLY A 57 -2.77 -9.36 -6.44
CA GLY A 57 -2.33 -10.70 -6.07
C GLY A 57 -3.48 -11.61 -5.66
N PRO A 58 -4.45 -11.91 -6.54
CA PRO A 58 -5.58 -12.81 -6.24
C PRO A 58 -5.15 -14.23 -5.87
N GLY A 59 -3.92 -14.63 -6.24
CA GLY A 59 -3.43 -15.98 -6.01
C GLY A 59 -4.28 -17.02 -6.75
N ILE A 60 -4.92 -17.92 -6.01
CA ILE A 60 -5.86 -18.92 -6.58
C ILE A 60 -7.31 -18.41 -6.65
N GLY A 61 -7.56 -17.12 -6.37
CA GLY A 61 -8.89 -16.53 -6.43
C GLY A 61 -9.70 -16.59 -5.12
N THR A 62 -9.07 -16.95 -4.00
CA THR A 62 -9.78 -17.11 -2.72
C THR A 62 -10.53 -15.85 -2.31
N MET A 63 -9.86 -14.71 -2.26
CA MET A 63 -10.50 -13.45 -1.89
C MET A 63 -11.34 -12.89 -3.05
N THR A 64 -10.91 -13.13 -4.30
CA THR A 64 -11.62 -12.71 -5.50
C THR A 64 -13.06 -13.20 -5.55
N GLN A 65 -13.33 -14.45 -5.13
CA GLN A 65 -14.70 -15.01 -5.07
C GLN A 65 -15.60 -14.16 -4.14
N TYR A 66 -15.10 -13.76 -2.98
CA TYR A 66 -15.85 -12.92 -2.03
C TYR A 66 -16.02 -11.49 -2.55
N LEU A 67 -14.98 -10.95 -3.19
CA LEU A 67 -15.05 -9.63 -3.84
C LEU A 67 -16.07 -9.62 -4.97
N ALA A 68 -16.10 -10.64 -5.82
CA ALA A 68 -17.05 -10.77 -6.92
C ALA A 68 -18.51 -10.85 -6.43
N GLN A 69 -18.74 -11.51 -5.30
CA GLN A 69 -20.07 -11.57 -4.68
C GLN A 69 -20.50 -10.22 -4.10
N ALA A 70 -19.58 -9.38 -3.63
CA ALA A 70 -19.88 -8.11 -2.97
C ALA A 70 -19.88 -6.92 -3.95
N ALA A 71 -18.93 -6.87 -4.88
CA ALA A 71 -18.71 -5.76 -5.79
C ALA A 71 -19.57 -5.79 -7.05
N GLY A 72 -19.68 -4.65 -7.72
CA GLY A 72 -20.21 -4.57 -9.08
C GLY A 72 -19.23 -5.10 -10.11
N LYS A 73 -17.94 -4.77 -9.95
CA LYS A 73 -16.86 -5.25 -10.83
C LYS A 73 -15.56 -5.42 -10.07
N VAL A 74 -14.77 -6.41 -10.45
CA VAL A 74 -13.45 -6.70 -9.88
C VAL A 74 -12.40 -6.79 -10.99
N ALA A 75 -11.29 -6.05 -10.86
CA ALA A 75 -10.08 -6.26 -11.64
C ALA A 75 -9.03 -6.92 -10.74
N ALA A 76 -8.63 -8.14 -11.06
CA ALA A 76 -7.67 -8.94 -10.31
C ALA A 76 -6.33 -8.99 -11.05
N VAL A 77 -5.29 -8.37 -10.49
CA VAL A 77 -3.96 -8.26 -11.13
C VAL A 77 -3.02 -9.29 -10.54
N GLU A 78 -2.57 -10.25 -11.37
CA GLU A 78 -1.71 -11.37 -10.98
C GLU A 78 -0.43 -11.41 -11.82
N ILE A 79 0.72 -11.46 -11.14
CA ILE A 79 2.03 -11.52 -11.79
C ILE A 79 2.44 -12.94 -12.17
N ASP A 80 1.98 -13.96 -11.42
CA ASP A 80 2.36 -15.36 -11.64
C ASP A 80 1.49 -16.00 -12.73
N LYS A 81 2.06 -16.16 -13.93
CA LYS A 81 1.39 -16.82 -15.06
C LYS A 81 0.89 -18.22 -14.75
N ALA A 82 1.53 -18.93 -13.79
CA ALA A 82 1.10 -20.27 -13.41
C ALA A 82 -0.25 -20.29 -12.68
N LEU A 83 -0.67 -19.15 -12.14
CA LEU A 83 -1.97 -19.01 -11.47
C LEU A 83 -3.12 -18.67 -12.42
N ILE A 84 -2.84 -18.18 -13.62
CA ILE A 84 -3.89 -17.76 -14.57
C ILE A 84 -4.87 -18.90 -14.91
N PRO A 85 -4.42 -20.14 -15.28
CA PRO A 85 -5.37 -21.24 -15.55
C PRO A 85 -6.17 -21.65 -14.31
N ILE A 86 -5.62 -21.46 -13.11
CA ILE A 86 -6.33 -21.71 -11.86
C ILE A 86 -7.41 -20.67 -11.65
N LEU A 87 -7.11 -19.40 -11.89
CA LEU A 87 -8.06 -18.30 -11.78
C LEU A 87 -9.20 -18.44 -12.79
N GLU A 88 -8.91 -18.83 -14.03
CA GLU A 88 -9.93 -19.13 -15.05
C GLU A 88 -10.92 -20.20 -14.58
N ASP A 89 -10.45 -21.25 -13.89
CA ASP A 89 -11.29 -22.31 -13.35
C ASP A 89 -12.06 -21.86 -12.10
N THR A 90 -11.36 -21.26 -11.14
CA THR A 90 -11.94 -20.90 -9.82
C THR A 90 -12.87 -19.70 -9.87
N LEU A 91 -12.81 -18.90 -10.93
CA LEU A 91 -13.63 -17.71 -11.13
C LEU A 91 -14.63 -17.87 -12.29
N SER A 92 -14.75 -19.06 -12.88
CA SER A 92 -15.57 -19.31 -14.09
C SER A 92 -17.07 -19.02 -13.93
N GLU A 93 -17.58 -18.97 -12.72
CA GLU A 93 -19.00 -18.65 -12.42
C GLU A 93 -19.23 -17.14 -12.18
N TYR A 94 -18.17 -16.30 -12.22
CA TYR A 94 -18.25 -14.86 -11.95
C TYR A 94 -18.00 -14.07 -13.25
N ASP A 95 -19.05 -13.44 -13.77
CA ASP A 95 -19.03 -12.64 -15.01
C ASP A 95 -18.54 -11.20 -14.77
N ASN A 96 -18.45 -10.78 -13.51
CA ASN A 96 -18.01 -9.45 -13.10
C ASN A 96 -16.53 -9.36 -12.71
N VAL A 97 -15.73 -10.40 -12.98
CA VAL A 97 -14.29 -10.45 -12.69
C VAL A 97 -13.46 -10.41 -13.97
N MET A 98 -12.52 -9.49 -14.05
CA MET A 98 -11.47 -9.49 -15.07
C MET A 98 -10.12 -9.82 -14.45
N VAL A 99 -9.42 -10.81 -15.00
CA VAL A 99 -8.06 -11.19 -14.57
C VAL A 99 -7.05 -10.53 -15.51
N ILE A 100 -6.07 -9.81 -14.93
CA ILE A 100 -5.00 -9.13 -15.66
C ILE A 100 -3.68 -9.76 -15.27
N ASN A 101 -3.00 -10.41 -16.22
CA ASN A 101 -1.67 -10.97 -15.97
C ASN A 101 -0.58 -9.94 -16.21
N GLU A 102 -0.24 -9.18 -15.17
CA GLU A 102 0.75 -8.10 -15.24
C GLU A 102 1.39 -7.87 -13.86
N ASP A 103 2.54 -7.21 -13.86
CA ASP A 103 3.15 -6.64 -12.65
C ASP A 103 2.43 -5.35 -12.27
N VAL A 104 1.78 -5.32 -11.12
CA VAL A 104 1.02 -4.15 -10.63
C VAL A 104 1.86 -2.87 -10.53
N LEU A 105 3.16 -2.99 -10.31
CA LEU A 105 4.06 -1.83 -10.28
C LEU A 105 4.27 -1.20 -11.66
N LYS A 106 4.12 -1.99 -12.74
CA LYS A 106 4.25 -1.55 -14.14
C LYS A 106 2.92 -1.17 -14.76
N LEU A 107 1.83 -1.73 -14.26
CA LEU A 107 0.49 -1.45 -14.75
C LEU A 107 0.16 0.04 -14.61
N ASP A 108 -0.42 0.61 -15.66
CA ASP A 108 -1.01 1.95 -15.62
C ASP A 108 -2.40 1.87 -14.96
N ILE A 109 -2.40 1.87 -13.62
CA ILE A 109 -3.64 1.75 -12.84
C ILE A 109 -4.57 2.95 -13.05
N PRO A 110 -4.11 4.21 -13.10
CA PRO A 110 -4.97 5.35 -13.42
C PRO A 110 -5.71 5.17 -14.76
N LYS A 111 -5.01 4.68 -15.79
CA LYS A 111 -5.63 4.38 -17.08
C LYS A 111 -6.68 3.27 -16.95
N LEU A 112 -6.36 2.17 -16.28
CA LEU A 112 -7.30 1.07 -16.02
C LEU A 112 -8.56 1.58 -15.30
N VAL A 113 -8.41 2.39 -14.26
CA VAL A 113 -9.54 2.97 -13.52
C VAL A 113 -10.39 3.89 -14.41
N ASN A 114 -9.74 4.67 -15.26
CA ASN A 114 -10.48 5.54 -16.19
C ASN A 114 -11.29 4.74 -17.23
N GLU A 115 -10.70 3.70 -17.78
CA GLU A 115 -11.34 2.86 -18.82
C GLU A 115 -12.46 2.00 -18.24
N GLU A 116 -12.25 1.41 -17.05
CA GLU A 116 -13.14 0.40 -16.49
C GLU A 116 -14.16 0.96 -15.46
N ASN A 117 -13.89 2.14 -14.89
CA ASN A 117 -14.73 2.78 -13.88
C ASN A 117 -15.04 4.27 -14.18
N GLY A 118 -14.74 4.75 -15.38
CA GLY A 118 -14.99 6.15 -15.76
C GLY A 118 -14.24 7.16 -14.88
N GLY A 119 -13.09 6.79 -14.33
CA GLY A 119 -12.27 7.64 -13.45
C GLY A 119 -12.82 7.83 -12.04
N LYS A 120 -13.92 7.17 -11.67
CA LYS A 120 -14.42 7.20 -10.29
C LYS A 120 -13.46 6.48 -9.34
N PRO A 121 -13.40 6.90 -8.06
CA PRO A 121 -12.55 6.23 -7.08
C PRO A 121 -12.84 4.73 -6.97
N VAL A 122 -11.77 3.95 -6.76
CA VAL A 122 -11.85 2.50 -6.60
C VAL A 122 -11.54 2.11 -5.16
N LYS A 123 -11.98 0.92 -4.76
CA LYS A 123 -11.55 0.27 -3.52
C LYS A 123 -10.45 -0.73 -3.87
N VAL A 124 -9.29 -0.61 -3.23
CA VAL A 124 -8.18 -1.55 -3.40
C VAL A 124 -8.22 -2.57 -2.28
N VAL A 125 -8.22 -3.85 -2.64
CA VAL A 125 -8.19 -4.94 -1.66
C VAL A 125 -7.08 -5.91 -2.02
N ALA A 126 -6.26 -6.34 -1.04
CA ALA A 126 -5.16 -7.25 -1.32
C ALA A 126 -4.69 -8.04 -0.11
N ASN A 127 -4.25 -9.28 -0.36
CA ASN A 127 -3.37 -10.02 0.53
C ASN A 127 -1.94 -9.87 -0.01
N LEU A 128 -1.23 -8.80 0.41
CA LEU A 128 0.03 -8.42 -0.21
C LEU A 128 1.21 -9.32 0.21
N PRO A 129 2.04 -9.74 -0.75
CA PRO A 129 3.32 -10.37 -0.43
C PRO A 129 4.20 -9.42 0.39
N TYR A 130 4.80 -9.93 1.48
CA TYR A 130 5.46 -9.10 2.48
C TYR A 130 6.64 -8.27 1.94
N TYR A 131 7.38 -8.82 0.97
CA TYR A 131 8.58 -8.18 0.42
C TYR A 131 8.28 -6.97 -0.48
N ILE A 132 7.03 -6.82 -0.95
CA ILE A 132 6.63 -5.79 -1.92
C ILE A 132 5.52 -4.87 -1.40
N THR A 133 5.07 -5.05 -0.16
CA THR A 133 3.98 -4.28 0.45
C THR A 133 4.21 -2.77 0.34
N THR A 134 5.36 -2.28 0.82
CA THR A 134 5.67 -0.84 0.79
C THR A 134 5.75 -0.27 -0.63
N PRO A 135 6.48 -0.88 -1.58
CA PRO A 135 6.46 -0.44 -2.98
C PRO A 135 5.08 -0.35 -3.60
N ILE A 136 4.19 -1.30 -3.31
CA ILE A 136 2.82 -1.29 -3.87
C ILE A 136 2.02 -0.12 -3.30
N ILE A 137 1.97 0.04 -1.98
CA ILE A 137 1.21 1.12 -1.32
C ILE A 137 1.73 2.48 -1.73
N MET A 138 3.06 2.67 -1.72
CA MET A 138 3.67 3.92 -2.17
C MET A 138 3.40 4.18 -3.65
N GLY A 139 3.47 3.16 -4.50
CA GLY A 139 3.18 3.29 -5.92
C GLY A 139 1.73 3.69 -6.22
N LEU A 140 0.76 3.21 -5.44
CA LEU A 140 -0.64 3.64 -5.55
C LEU A 140 -0.80 5.13 -5.22
N PHE A 141 -0.15 5.60 -4.17
CA PHE A 141 -0.16 7.01 -3.79
C PHE A 141 0.59 7.89 -4.80
N GLU A 142 1.83 7.55 -5.14
CA GLU A 142 2.67 8.34 -6.06
C GLU A 142 2.11 8.43 -7.49
N LYS A 143 1.34 7.43 -7.93
CA LYS A 143 0.62 7.47 -9.21
C LYS A 143 -0.70 8.21 -9.14
N HIS A 144 -1.08 8.75 -7.98
CA HIS A 144 -2.35 9.43 -7.74
C HIS A 144 -3.56 8.62 -8.24
N VAL A 145 -3.55 7.31 -7.97
CA VAL A 145 -4.68 6.44 -8.30
C VAL A 145 -5.92 6.97 -7.60
N PRO A 146 -7.05 7.20 -8.29
CA PRO A 146 -8.29 7.61 -7.63
C PRO A 146 -8.79 6.48 -6.73
N MET A 147 -8.63 6.62 -5.41
CA MET A 147 -8.98 5.58 -4.44
C MET A 147 -9.88 6.14 -3.34
N GLU A 148 -10.92 5.39 -3.01
CA GLU A 148 -11.72 5.63 -1.82
C GLU A 148 -11.04 5.04 -0.59
N SER A 149 -10.55 3.78 -0.72
CA SER A 149 -9.86 3.09 0.36
C SER A 149 -8.92 2.00 -0.15
N ILE A 150 -7.96 1.64 0.71
CA ILE A 150 -7.08 0.48 0.54
C ILE A 150 -7.29 -0.43 1.76
N THR A 151 -7.81 -1.64 1.57
CA THR A 151 -7.95 -2.65 2.63
C THR A 151 -6.99 -3.79 2.34
N VAL A 152 -5.90 -3.88 3.09
CA VAL A 152 -4.83 -4.83 2.79
C VAL A 152 -4.44 -5.66 3.99
N MET A 153 -4.05 -6.90 3.70
CA MET A 153 -3.40 -7.76 4.68
C MET A 153 -1.89 -7.72 4.44
N VAL A 154 -1.16 -7.37 5.49
CA VAL A 154 0.29 -7.14 5.48
C VAL A 154 0.92 -7.75 6.73
N GLN A 155 2.26 -7.79 6.82
CA GLN A 155 2.90 -8.12 8.10
C GLN A 155 2.45 -7.18 9.20
N LYS A 156 2.22 -7.73 10.42
CA LYS A 156 1.78 -6.92 11.57
C LYS A 156 2.70 -5.72 11.82
N GLU A 157 4.00 -5.92 11.77
CA GLU A 157 5.00 -4.84 11.93
C GLU A 157 4.81 -3.71 10.91
N VAL A 158 4.45 -4.05 9.65
CA VAL A 158 4.22 -3.04 8.60
C VAL A 158 2.92 -2.28 8.86
N ALA A 159 1.87 -2.96 9.28
CA ALA A 159 0.62 -2.31 9.69
C ALA A 159 0.83 -1.37 10.89
N ASP A 160 1.57 -1.83 11.90
CA ASP A 160 1.90 -1.00 13.07
C ASP A 160 2.68 0.28 12.65
N ARG A 161 3.64 0.17 11.71
CA ARG A 161 4.37 1.32 11.17
C ARG A 161 3.49 2.36 10.46
N MET A 162 2.40 1.96 9.86
CA MET A 162 1.50 2.89 9.16
C MET A 162 0.79 3.84 10.13
N GLN A 163 0.62 3.44 11.40
CA GLN A 163 -0.14 4.19 12.41
C GLN A 163 0.73 4.98 13.40
N VAL A 164 2.05 4.75 13.44
CA VAL A 164 2.91 5.36 14.46
C VAL A 164 3.28 6.79 14.14
N GLY A 165 3.41 7.59 15.21
CA GLY A 165 3.88 8.97 15.16
C GLY A 165 5.38 9.13 15.42
N PRO A 166 5.88 10.39 15.39
CA PRO A 166 7.27 10.71 15.60
C PRO A 166 7.81 10.26 16.97
N GLY A 167 9.13 10.04 17.03
CA GLY A 167 9.82 9.61 18.26
C GLY A 167 9.82 8.10 18.51
N THR A 168 9.19 7.30 17.65
CA THR A 168 9.24 5.85 17.73
C THR A 168 10.25 5.28 16.73
N LYS A 169 10.80 4.08 17.03
CA LYS A 169 11.73 3.40 16.12
C LYS A 169 11.09 2.98 14.79
N ASP A 170 9.78 2.80 14.77
CA ASP A 170 9.01 2.28 13.64
C ASP A 170 8.47 3.42 12.74
N TYR A 171 8.54 4.66 13.22
CA TYR A 171 8.17 5.85 12.44
C TYR A 171 9.12 6.07 11.27
N GLY A 172 8.56 6.37 10.09
CA GLY A 172 9.35 6.52 8.87
C GLY A 172 8.57 7.05 7.67
N ALA A 173 9.18 6.96 6.50
CA ALA A 173 8.59 7.47 5.27
C ALA A 173 7.20 6.85 4.97
N LEU A 174 7.02 5.55 5.28
CA LEU A 174 5.72 4.88 5.11
C LEU A 174 4.65 5.47 6.05
N SER A 175 4.99 5.73 7.31
CA SER A 175 4.08 6.36 8.28
C SER A 175 3.59 7.71 7.79
N LEU A 176 4.54 8.55 7.33
CA LEU A 176 4.26 9.89 6.82
C LEU A 176 3.45 9.87 5.53
N ALA A 177 3.77 8.96 4.60
CA ALA A 177 3.01 8.84 3.37
C ALA A 177 1.57 8.40 3.65
N VAL A 178 1.38 7.38 4.50
CA VAL A 178 0.02 6.95 4.88
C VAL A 178 -0.74 8.10 5.53
N GLN A 179 -0.16 8.80 6.51
CA GLN A 179 -0.80 9.93 7.19
C GLN A 179 -1.14 11.10 6.26
N TYR A 180 -0.37 11.29 5.19
CA TYR A 180 -0.64 12.34 4.21
C TYR A 180 -1.81 11.99 3.28
N TYR A 181 -1.90 10.73 2.83
CA TYR A 181 -2.89 10.32 1.83
C TYR A 181 -4.15 9.70 2.43
N ALA A 182 -4.06 9.11 3.64
CA ALA A 182 -5.14 8.32 4.19
C ALA A 182 -5.12 8.27 5.73
N GLU A 183 -6.27 7.88 6.30
CA GLU A 183 -6.42 7.54 7.71
C GLU A 183 -6.29 6.02 7.89
N PRO A 184 -5.26 5.55 8.63
CA PRO A 184 -5.05 4.12 8.86
C PRO A 184 -5.87 3.59 10.03
N TYR A 185 -6.50 2.41 9.85
CA TYR A 185 -7.22 1.68 10.88
C TYR A 185 -6.91 0.18 10.83
N ILE A 186 -6.35 -0.39 11.91
CA ILE A 186 -6.14 -1.85 12.02
C ILE A 186 -7.45 -2.54 12.31
N VAL A 187 -7.92 -3.36 11.36
CA VAL A 187 -9.18 -4.11 11.42
C VAL A 187 -9.05 -5.36 12.27
N ALA A 188 -7.98 -6.13 12.07
CA ALA A 188 -7.75 -7.39 12.75
C ALA A 188 -6.28 -7.82 12.72
N ASN A 189 -5.84 -8.51 13.78
CA ASN A 189 -4.61 -9.29 13.74
C ASN A 189 -4.92 -10.69 13.19
N VAL A 190 -4.04 -11.22 12.34
CA VAL A 190 -4.21 -12.50 11.65
C VAL A 190 -3.03 -13.42 11.96
N PRO A 191 -3.26 -14.54 12.66
CA PRO A 191 -2.19 -15.46 13.01
C PRO A 191 -1.73 -16.29 11.80
N PRO A 192 -0.48 -16.83 11.83
CA PRO A 192 0.09 -17.57 10.70
C PRO A 192 -0.67 -18.82 10.26
N ASN A 193 -1.46 -19.43 11.15
CA ASN A 193 -2.25 -20.64 10.83
C ASN A 193 -3.45 -20.37 9.90
N CYS A 194 -3.77 -19.11 9.64
CA CYS A 194 -4.78 -18.72 8.65
C CYS A 194 -4.27 -18.78 7.21
N PHE A 195 -3.02 -19.21 7.00
CA PHE A 195 -2.38 -19.21 5.67
C PHE A 195 -1.80 -20.57 5.28
N MET A 196 -1.72 -20.80 3.98
CA MET A 196 -1.01 -21.91 3.34
C MET A 196 -0.08 -21.39 2.22
N PRO A 197 1.24 -21.61 2.31
CA PRO A 197 1.98 -22.09 3.48
C PRO A 197 1.94 -21.09 4.64
N ARG A 198 2.26 -21.56 5.86
CA ARG A 198 2.29 -20.68 7.03
C ARG A 198 3.47 -19.71 6.97
N PRO A 199 3.25 -18.40 7.06
CA PRO A 199 4.33 -17.43 7.22
C PRO A 199 4.99 -17.55 8.61
N LYS A 200 6.21 -17.01 8.74
CA LYS A 200 6.95 -17.04 10.01
C LYS A 200 6.47 -16.00 11.03
N VAL A 201 5.75 -15.00 10.58
CA VAL A 201 5.28 -13.84 11.38
C VAL A 201 3.79 -13.64 11.21
N GLY A 202 3.17 -12.99 12.19
CA GLY A 202 1.77 -12.63 12.12
C GLY A 202 1.51 -11.52 11.11
N SER A 203 0.29 -11.48 10.62
CA SER A 203 -0.24 -10.44 9.73
C SER A 203 -1.24 -9.54 10.46
N ALA A 204 -1.62 -8.46 9.83
CA ALA A 204 -2.77 -7.66 10.19
C ALA A 204 -3.51 -7.22 8.94
N VAL A 205 -4.83 -7.11 9.05
CA VAL A 205 -5.66 -6.40 8.09
C VAL A 205 -5.71 -4.94 8.50
N ILE A 206 -5.32 -4.06 7.60
CA ILE A 206 -5.39 -2.60 7.79
C ILE A 206 -6.21 -1.98 6.68
N ARG A 207 -7.08 -1.03 7.04
CA ARG A 207 -7.80 -0.16 6.11
C ARG A 207 -7.18 1.22 6.14
N LEU A 208 -6.92 1.78 4.97
CA LEU A 208 -6.48 3.14 4.73
C LEU A 208 -7.62 3.85 4.00
N THR A 209 -8.32 4.76 4.69
CA THR A 209 -9.40 5.55 4.07
C THR A 209 -8.79 6.81 3.50
N SER A 210 -8.93 7.05 2.19
CA SER A 210 -8.32 8.20 1.53
C SER A 210 -8.89 9.52 2.09
N HIS A 211 -8.00 10.49 2.32
CA HIS A 211 -8.43 11.84 2.66
C HIS A 211 -9.03 12.53 1.44
N GLU A 212 -10.14 13.25 1.62
CA GLU A 212 -10.69 14.12 0.57
C GLU A 212 -9.72 15.23 0.17
N LYS A 213 -8.95 15.72 1.15
CA LYS A 213 -7.89 16.73 0.98
C LYS A 213 -6.72 16.35 1.89
N PRO A 214 -5.47 16.57 1.45
CA PRO A 214 -4.32 16.35 2.30
C PRO A 214 -4.45 17.13 3.62
N PRO A 215 -4.05 16.53 4.77
CA PRO A 215 -4.17 17.15 6.09
C PRO A 215 -3.20 18.33 6.30
N VAL A 216 -2.24 18.50 5.41
CA VAL A 216 -1.25 19.60 5.40
C VAL A 216 -1.16 20.21 4.01
N GLN A 217 -0.87 21.52 3.95
CA GLN A 217 -0.66 22.24 2.68
C GLN A 217 0.82 22.24 2.32
N VAL A 218 1.12 21.81 1.10
CA VAL A 218 2.47 21.82 0.52
C VAL A 218 2.43 22.44 -0.87
N GLU A 219 3.45 23.26 -1.19
CA GLU A 219 3.60 23.88 -2.51
C GLU A 219 4.12 22.88 -3.55
N ASP A 220 5.04 22.00 -3.13
CA ASP A 220 5.59 20.91 -3.93
C ASP A 220 5.57 19.59 -3.14
N GLU A 221 4.56 18.77 -3.41
CA GLU A 221 4.41 17.43 -2.80
C GLU A 221 5.62 16.54 -3.10
N ARG A 222 6.15 16.57 -4.32
CA ARG A 222 7.29 15.77 -4.72
C ARG A 222 8.54 16.14 -3.94
N LEU A 223 8.78 17.43 -3.73
CA LEU A 223 9.88 17.93 -2.91
C LEU A 223 9.72 17.44 -1.46
N MET A 224 8.54 17.55 -0.88
CA MET A 224 8.28 17.09 0.49
C MET A 224 8.61 15.61 0.65
N PHE A 225 8.13 14.73 -0.25
CA PHE A 225 8.41 13.31 -0.16
C PHE A 225 9.86 12.94 -0.45
N ARG A 226 10.57 13.70 -1.27
CA ARG A 226 12.03 13.56 -1.43
C ARG A 226 12.78 13.93 -0.15
N ILE A 227 12.39 15.02 0.52
CA ILE A 227 12.93 15.45 1.82
C ILE A 227 12.68 14.36 2.89
N ILE A 228 11.45 13.86 2.99
CA ILE A 228 11.08 12.77 3.90
C ILE A 228 11.98 11.54 3.62
N ARG A 229 12.05 11.07 2.37
CA ARG A 229 12.84 9.90 1.98
C ARG A 229 14.31 10.06 2.33
N ALA A 230 14.92 11.21 2.02
CA ALA A 230 16.31 11.54 2.34
C ALA A 230 16.56 11.51 3.86
N SER A 231 15.62 12.05 4.65
CA SER A 231 15.70 12.07 6.11
C SER A 231 15.77 10.68 6.74
N PHE A 232 15.03 9.71 6.17
CA PHE A 232 14.97 8.35 6.70
C PHE A 232 15.99 7.39 6.09
N ASN A 233 16.56 7.68 4.93
CA ASN A 233 17.66 6.91 4.34
C ASN A 233 18.93 6.97 5.18
N GLN A 234 19.14 8.09 5.90
CA GLN A 234 20.29 8.28 6.78
C GLN A 234 19.86 8.54 8.24
N ARG A 235 19.01 7.69 8.78
CA ARG A 235 18.31 7.81 10.06
C ARG A 235 19.20 8.20 11.25
N ARG A 236 20.47 7.74 11.27
CA ARG A 236 21.44 8.06 12.35
C ARG A 236 22.08 9.44 12.22
N LYS A 237 21.90 10.15 11.11
CA LYS A 237 22.45 11.48 10.88
C LYS A 237 21.46 12.55 11.35
N THR A 238 21.96 13.75 11.58
CA THR A 238 21.09 14.92 11.76
C THR A 238 20.33 15.20 10.48
N LEU A 239 19.18 15.82 10.59
CA LEU A 239 18.33 16.16 9.44
C LEU A 239 19.11 16.95 8.38
N ALA A 240 19.85 17.99 8.81
CA ALA A 240 20.67 18.79 7.90
C ALA A 240 21.70 17.95 7.13
N ASN A 241 22.39 17.04 7.81
CA ASN A 241 23.39 16.18 7.13
C ASN A 241 22.71 15.12 6.25
N GLY A 242 21.55 14.58 6.65
CA GLY A 242 20.78 13.64 5.85
C GLY A 242 20.34 14.24 4.52
N LEU A 243 19.80 15.45 4.56
CA LEU A 243 19.34 16.17 3.37
C LEU A 243 20.51 16.62 2.47
N ASN A 244 21.57 17.19 3.05
CA ASN A 244 22.74 17.64 2.30
C ASN A 244 23.47 16.49 1.56
N ASN A 245 23.42 15.27 2.11
CA ASN A 245 24.07 14.10 1.52
C ASN A 245 23.16 13.37 0.50
N ALA A 246 21.94 13.81 0.30
CA ALA A 246 21.02 13.20 -0.65
C ALA A 246 21.27 13.76 -2.05
N ALA A 247 21.92 12.93 -2.90
CA ALA A 247 22.37 13.33 -4.24
C ALA A 247 21.22 13.79 -5.16
N ASP A 248 20.01 13.37 -4.88
CA ASP A 248 18.81 13.68 -5.67
C ASP A 248 18.14 15.00 -5.25
N LEU A 249 18.50 15.59 -4.11
CA LEU A 249 17.87 16.82 -3.61
C LEU A 249 18.49 18.09 -4.20
N ASN A 250 19.82 18.16 -4.30
CA ASN A 250 20.58 19.34 -4.77
C ASN A 250 20.19 20.65 -4.06
N ILE A 251 19.98 20.61 -2.74
CA ILE A 251 19.63 21.79 -1.93
C ILE A 251 20.89 22.32 -1.25
N PRO A 252 21.21 23.61 -1.37
CA PRO A 252 22.33 24.20 -0.67
C PRO A 252 22.23 23.98 0.85
N LYS A 253 23.37 23.65 1.48
CA LYS A 253 23.40 23.35 2.91
C LYS A 253 22.90 24.50 3.78
N GLU A 254 23.20 25.71 3.37
CA GLU A 254 22.78 26.94 4.03
C GLU A 254 21.26 27.06 4.06
N VAL A 255 20.58 26.79 2.94
CA VAL A 255 19.12 26.77 2.81
C VAL A 255 18.51 25.73 3.76
N ILE A 256 19.10 24.51 3.81
CA ILE A 256 18.62 23.46 4.70
C ILE A 256 18.72 23.89 6.17
N VAL A 257 19.89 24.36 6.59
CA VAL A 257 20.16 24.75 7.98
C VAL A 257 19.26 25.89 8.43
N GLU A 258 19.10 26.91 7.59
CA GLU A 258 18.25 28.07 7.88
C GLU A 258 16.78 27.66 8.00
N SER A 259 16.27 26.84 7.05
CA SER A 259 14.89 26.34 7.08
C SER A 259 14.61 25.51 8.32
N ILE A 260 15.55 24.67 8.79
CA ILE A 260 15.42 23.92 10.04
C ILE A 260 15.39 24.87 11.26
N LYS A 261 16.24 25.90 11.29
CA LYS A 261 16.26 26.90 12.35
C LYS A 261 14.94 27.67 12.44
N GLU A 262 14.38 28.05 11.31
CA GLU A 262 13.09 28.74 11.23
C GLU A 262 11.90 27.90 11.69
N LEU A 263 12.02 26.55 11.66
CA LEU A 263 11.06 25.63 12.30
C LEU A 263 11.20 25.62 13.83
N GLY A 264 12.14 26.36 14.42
CA GLY A 264 12.44 26.30 15.84
C GLY A 264 13.17 25.03 16.28
N LYS A 265 13.78 24.28 15.33
CA LYS A 265 14.50 23.04 15.64
C LYS A 265 16.00 23.29 15.80
N GLY A 266 16.60 22.55 16.72
CA GLY A 266 18.06 22.63 16.95
C GLY A 266 18.86 21.89 15.84
N PRO A 267 20.17 22.17 15.73
CA PRO A 267 21.03 21.62 14.67
C PRO A 267 21.22 20.09 14.76
N SER A 268 20.94 19.48 15.92
CA SER A 268 21.05 18.04 16.15
C SER A 268 19.76 17.27 15.84
N VAL A 269 18.68 17.95 15.42
CA VAL A 269 17.40 17.31 15.12
C VAL A 269 17.57 16.24 14.05
N ARG A 270 16.83 15.13 14.20
CA ARG A 270 16.76 14.05 13.20
C ARG A 270 15.39 14.02 12.56
N GLY A 271 15.28 13.45 11.34
CA GLY A 271 14.02 13.35 10.63
C GLY A 271 12.92 12.60 11.42
N GLU A 272 13.29 11.62 12.22
CA GLU A 272 12.34 10.84 13.04
C GLU A 272 11.66 11.67 14.17
N ALA A 273 12.12 12.87 14.43
CA ALA A 273 11.54 13.78 15.42
C ALA A 273 10.51 14.75 14.82
N LEU A 274 10.39 14.82 13.50
CA LEU A 274 9.48 15.74 12.81
C LEU A 274 8.11 15.07 12.56
N THR A 275 7.05 15.85 12.77
CA THR A 275 5.68 15.49 12.36
C THR A 275 5.49 15.72 10.87
N LEU A 276 4.36 15.22 10.31
CA LEU A 276 3.98 15.52 8.93
C LEU A 276 3.86 17.02 8.67
N GLU A 277 3.25 17.76 9.59
CA GLU A 277 3.11 19.23 9.51
C GLU A 277 4.47 19.94 9.48
N GLU A 278 5.43 19.44 10.27
CA GLU A 278 6.77 20.01 10.30
C GLU A 278 7.54 19.71 9.02
N PHE A 279 7.36 18.53 8.41
CA PHE A 279 7.91 18.22 7.09
C PHE A 279 7.29 19.09 6.00
N ALA A 280 5.98 19.33 6.04
CA ALA A 280 5.30 20.22 5.10
C ALA A 280 5.84 21.66 5.19
N LYS A 281 5.94 22.21 6.42
CA LYS A 281 6.52 23.54 6.66
C LYS A 281 7.98 23.61 6.21
N LEU A 282 8.78 22.58 6.47
CA LEU A 282 10.18 22.51 6.03
C LEU A 282 10.27 22.55 4.51
N SER A 283 9.46 21.73 3.83
CA SER A 283 9.43 21.68 2.37
C SER A 283 9.06 23.03 1.76
N ASN A 284 7.99 23.66 2.25
CA ASN A 284 7.54 24.96 1.74
C ASN A 284 8.61 26.06 1.92
N ARG A 285 9.31 26.12 3.07
CA ARG A 285 10.41 27.06 3.30
C ARG A 285 11.59 26.84 2.39
N ILE A 286 11.97 25.58 2.17
CA ILE A 286 13.04 25.22 1.23
C ILE A 286 12.64 25.63 -0.19
N ASP A 287 11.43 25.33 -0.61
CA ASP A 287 10.91 25.67 -1.95
C ASP A 287 10.90 27.20 -2.16
N GLU A 288 10.43 27.97 -1.19
CA GLU A 288 10.42 29.44 -1.22
C GLU A 288 11.83 30.02 -1.40
N LYS A 289 12.82 29.53 -0.62
CA LYS A 289 14.21 30.00 -0.70
C LYS A 289 14.86 29.64 -2.03
N LEU A 290 14.62 28.42 -2.54
CA LEU A 290 15.15 28.02 -3.85
C LEU A 290 14.57 28.87 -4.99
N LYS A 291 13.31 29.27 -4.91
CA LYS A 291 12.68 30.17 -5.89
C LYS A 291 13.19 31.61 -5.76
N GLY A 292 13.45 32.07 -4.51
CA GLY A 292 13.99 33.41 -4.22
C GLY A 292 15.46 33.59 -4.66
N GLU A 293 16.27 32.55 -4.68
CA GLU A 293 17.65 32.57 -5.18
C GLU A 293 17.75 32.54 -6.72
N MET A 294 16.65 32.22 -7.42
CA MET A 294 16.58 32.20 -8.89
C MET A 294 16.12 33.55 -9.50
N LEU A 295 15.77 34.52 -8.68
CA LEU A 295 15.39 35.89 -9.07
C LEU A 295 16.54 36.88 -8.79
#